data_a73c439526bb67d1c1556177d53e3db0
#
_entry.id   a73c439526bb67d1c1556177d53e3db0
#
_cell.length_a   1.000
_cell.length_b   1.000
_cell.length_c   1.000
_cell.angle_alpha   90.00
_cell.angle_beta   90.00
_cell.angle_gamma   90.00
#
_symmetry.space_group_name_H-M   'P 1'
#
loop_
_entity.id
_entity.type
_entity.pdbx_description
1 polymer ?
#
loop_
_entity_poly.entity_id
_entity_poly.type
_entity_poly.pdbx_seq_one_letter_code
_entity_poly.pdbx_strand_id
1 'polypeptide(L)' 'MQKAKITIHPDYRIGEIDRRLFGAFLEPIGSWIYGSIWNPRHPLADDMGFRRDILEMTKELGIPAIRMPGGNFTSGWEW' A
#
# COMPACT_ATOMS: atom_id res chain seq x y z
N MET A 1 14.84 -32.50 -8.54
CA MET A 1 14.03 -31.27 -8.82
C MET A 1 12.55 -31.59 -8.67
N GLN A 2 11.86 -30.80 -7.89
CA GLN A 2 10.41 -30.92 -7.76
C GLN A 2 9.74 -30.25 -8.96
N LYS A 3 8.67 -30.86 -9.44
CA LYS A 3 7.88 -30.34 -10.56
C LYS A 3 6.46 -30.06 -10.09
N ALA A 4 5.89 -28.99 -10.54
CA ALA A 4 4.49 -28.63 -10.31
C ALA A 4 3.79 -28.37 -11.64
N LYS A 5 2.49 -28.63 -11.68
CA LYS A 5 1.65 -28.32 -12.83
C LYS A 5 0.47 -27.49 -12.37
N ILE A 6 0.25 -26.35 -13.00
CA ILE A 6 -0.91 -25.49 -12.80
C ILE A 6 -1.76 -25.55 -14.06
N THR A 7 -3.04 -25.83 -13.87
CA THR A 7 -4.01 -25.84 -14.98
C THR A 7 -5.05 -24.79 -14.72
N ILE A 8 -5.30 -23.92 -15.70
CA ILE A 8 -6.28 -22.85 -15.64
C ILE A 8 -7.36 -23.10 -16.69
N HIS A 9 -8.59 -23.12 -16.25
CA HIS A 9 -9.75 -23.28 -17.12
C HIS A 9 -10.58 -21.98 -17.11
N PRO A 10 -10.47 -21.12 -18.13
CA PRO A 10 -11.20 -19.85 -18.18
C PRO A 10 -12.72 -19.99 -18.14
N ASP A 11 -13.24 -21.14 -18.57
CA ASP A 11 -14.69 -21.41 -18.62
C ASP A 11 -15.25 -21.82 -17.24
N TYR A 12 -14.40 -22.18 -16.29
CA TYR A 12 -14.81 -22.59 -14.95
C TYR A 12 -14.55 -21.48 -13.94
N ARG A 13 -15.31 -20.40 -14.05
CA ARG A 13 -15.19 -19.26 -13.14
C ARG A 13 -15.92 -19.55 -11.85
N ILE A 14 -15.26 -19.28 -10.71
CA ILE A 14 -15.85 -19.44 -9.37
C ILE A 14 -16.55 -18.16 -8.93
N GLY A 15 -15.99 -17.01 -9.28
CA GLY A 15 -16.49 -15.69 -8.92
C GLY A 15 -15.62 -14.57 -9.41
N GLU A 16 -16.04 -13.34 -9.15
CA GLU A 16 -15.24 -12.16 -9.41
C GLU A 16 -14.33 -11.84 -8.25
N ILE A 17 -13.15 -11.32 -8.55
CA ILE A 17 -12.20 -10.83 -7.53
C ILE A 17 -12.56 -9.38 -7.22
N ASP A 18 -12.87 -9.10 -5.95
CA ASP A 18 -13.07 -7.73 -5.49
C ASP A 18 -11.71 -6.99 -5.55
N ARG A 19 -11.70 -5.83 -6.18
CA ARG A 19 -10.48 -5.02 -6.34
C ARG A 19 -9.85 -4.65 -5.01
N ARG A 20 -10.62 -4.55 -3.93
CA ARG A 20 -10.11 -4.26 -2.59
C ARG A 20 -9.13 -5.30 -2.06
N LEU A 21 -9.11 -6.50 -2.65
CA LEU A 21 -8.10 -7.51 -2.35
C LEU A 21 -6.67 -6.99 -2.60
N PHE A 22 -6.51 -6.08 -3.56
CA PHE A 22 -5.25 -5.47 -3.93
C PHE A 22 -5.02 -4.12 -3.22
N GLY A 23 -5.67 -3.92 -2.09
CA GLY A 23 -5.47 -2.77 -1.24
C GLY A 23 -4.12 -2.77 -0.53
N ALA A 24 -3.89 -1.73 0.26
CA ALA A 24 -2.67 -1.55 1.02
C ALA A 24 -2.96 -1.39 2.51
N PHE A 25 -1.89 -1.50 3.28
CA PHE A 25 -1.89 -1.31 4.71
C PHE A 25 -0.89 -0.23 5.08
N LEU A 26 -1.31 0.74 5.90
CA LEU A 26 -0.45 1.79 6.41
C LEU A 26 -0.39 1.74 7.93
N GLU A 27 0.84 1.77 8.45
CA GLU A 27 1.13 1.84 9.87
C GLU A 27 2.20 2.90 10.14
N PRO A 28 2.00 3.83 11.09
CA PRO A 28 2.99 4.86 11.42
C PRO A 28 4.16 4.31 12.26
N ILE A 29 4.63 3.11 11.93
CA ILE A 29 5.74 2.46 12.61
C ILE A 29 7.08 2.92 12.00
N GLY A 30 8.06 3.23 12.84
CA GLY A 30 9.37 3.68 12.39
C GLY A 30 9.26 4.90 11.46
N SER A 31 9.93 4.85 10.32
CA SER A 31 9.91 5.90 9.30
C SER A 31 9.03 5.57 8.08
N TRP A 32 8.04 4.71 8.26
CA TRP A 32 7.18 4.26 7.14
C TRP A 32 6.30 5.39 6.59
N ILE A 33 5.78 6.24 7.47
CA ILE A 33 4.97 7.40 7.09
C ILE A 33 5.78 8.67 7.28
N TYR A 34 6.22 8.92 8.51
CA TYR A 34 7.00 10.11 8.84
C TYR A 34 8.46 9.90 8.46
N GLY A 35 8.94 10.64 7.47
CA GLY A 35 10.27 10.50 6.89
C GLY A 35 10.29 9.82 5.54
N SER A 36 9.25 9.06 5.19
CA SER A 36 9.10 8.43 3.87
C SER A 36 7.99 9.08 3.06
N ILE A 37 6.74 8.82 3.39
CA ILE A 37 5.58 9.40 2.67
C ILE A 37 5.48 10.90 2.95
N TRP A 38 5.58 11.27 4.21
CA TRP A 38 5.57 12.66 4.65
C TRP A 38 6.95 13.06 5.18
N ASN A 39 7.60 13.93 4.47
CA ASN A 39 8.92 14.46 4.82
C ASN A 39 9.07 15.86 4.22
N PRO A 40 8.66 16.92 4.94
CA PRO A 40 8.66 18.28 4.42
C PRO A 40 10.06 18.82 4.11
N ARG A 41 11.11 18.19 4.60
CA ARG A 41 12.51 18.57 4.31
C ARG A 41 13.09 17.84 3.10
N HIS A 42 12.35 16.90 2.53
CA HIS A 42 12.84 16.15 1.37
C HIS A 42 12.84 17.03 0.12
N PRO A 43 13.85 16.90 -0.79
CA PRO A 43 13.90 17.70 -2.02
C PRO A 43 12.68 17.53 -2.92
N LEU A 44 12.00 16.39 -2.85
CA LEU A 44 10.80 16.08 -3.63
C LEU A 44 9.49 16.29 -2.84
N ALA A 45 9.54 16.95 -1.69
CA ALA A 45 8.35 17.27 -0.94
C ALA A 45 7.49 18.33 -1.68
N ASP A 46 6.17 18.13 -1.64
CA ASP A 46 5.23 19.15 -2.09
C ASP A 46 4.98 20.22 -1.01
N ASP A 47 4.06 21.14 -1.26
CA ASP A 47 3.75 22.24 -0.34
C ASP A 47 3.18 21.76 1.00
N MET A 48 2.63 20.55 1.03
CA MET A 48 2.09 19.92 2.24
C MET A 48 3.07 18.99 2.94
N GLY A 49 4.25 18.78 2.36
CA GLY A 49 5.29 17.91 2.91
C GLY A 49 5.24 16.47 2.43
N PHE A 50 4.38 16.13 1.48
CA PHE A 50 4.33 14.79 0.91
C PHE A 50 5.35 14.62 -0.21
N ARG A 51 6.03 13.49 -0.22
CA ARG A 51 6.99 13.17 -1.28
C ARG A 51 6.26 12.87 -2.58
N ARG A 52 6.57 13.65 -3.60
CA ARG A 52 5.96 13.52 -4.93
C ARG A 52 6.31 12.21 -5.61
N ASP A 53 7.52 11.70 -5.43
CA ASP A 53 7.94 10.41 -5.98
C ASP A 53 7.13 9.25 -5.41
N ILE A 54 6.90 9.24 -4.09
CA ILE A 54 6.06 8.22 -3.44
C ILE A 54 4.60 8.36 -3.90
N LEU A 55 4.10 9.57 -4.02
CA LEU A 55 2.75 9.83 -4.50
C LEU A 55 2.53 9.28 -5.92
N GLU A 56 3.49 9.51 -6.82
CA GLU A 56 3.40 9.00 -8.20
C GLU A 56 3.46 7.48 -8.26
N MET A 57 4.34 6.85 -7.50
CA MET A 57 4.40 5.39 -7.41
C MET A 57 3.10 4.80 -6.85
N THR A 58 2.51 5.46 -5.86
CA THR A 58 1.23 5.02 -5.28
C THR A 58 0.10 5.12 -6.28
N LYS A 59 0.06 6.17 -7.09
CA LYS A 59 -0.90 6.30 -8.19
C LYS A 59 -0.72 5.20 -9.24
N GLU A 60 0.51 4.91 -9.60
CA GLU A 60 0.83 3.87 -10.57
C GLU A 60 0.38 2.48 -10.09
N LEU A 61 0.54 2.18 -8.80
CA LEU A 61 0.04 0.96 -8.21
C LEU A 61 -1.49 0.82 -8.27
N GLY A 62 -2.21 1.92 -8.36
CA GLY A 62 -3.66 1.90 -8.45
C GLY A 62 -4.34 1.29 -7.24
N ILE A 63 -3.86 1.59 -6.04
CA ILE A 63 -4.37 1.03 -4.78
C ILE A 63 -5.83 1.45 -4.57
N PRO A 64 -6.79 0.49 -4.54
CA PRO A 64 -8.21 0.83 -4.45
C PRO A 64 -8.71 1.08 -3.03
N ALA A 65 -7.96 0.64 -2.02
CA ALA A 65 -8.34 0.76 -0.62
C ALA A 65 -7.11 0.73 0.27
N ILE A 66 -7.14 1.46 1.38
CA ILE A 66 -6.06 1.49 2.36
C ILE A 66 -6.64 1.23 3.75
N ARG A 67 -6.07 0.28 4.47
CA ARG A 67 -6.37 0.04 5.88
C ARG A 67 -5.45 0.91 6.74
N MET A 68 -6.06 1.70 7.60
CA MET A 68 -5.41 2.58 8.57
C MET A 68 -6.08 2.41 9.94
N PRO A 69 -5.48 2.89 11.02
CA PRO A 69 -4.16 3.52 11.16
C PRO A 69 -2.99 2.54 11.28
N GLY A 70 -3.22 1.24 11.32
CA GLY A 70 -2.13 0.27 11.35
C GLY A 70 -2.39 -0.95 12.22
N GLY A 71 -1.30 -1.52 12.75
CA GLY A 71 -1.29 -2.72 13.57
C GLY A 71 -0.97 -2.41 15.04
N ASN A 72 -0.02 -3.14 15.62
CA ASN A 72 0.34 -3.03 17.05
C ASN A 72 0.80 -1.62 17.45
N PHE A 73 1.40 -0.87 16.56
CA PHE A 73 1.88 0.49 16.83
C PHE A 73 0.74 1.45 17.19
N THR A 74 -0.48 1.18 16.75
CA THR A 74 -1.63 2.06 16.98
C THR A 74 -2.03 2.18 18.44
N SER A 75 -1.63 1.25 19.30
CA SER A 75 -1.96 1.28 20.73
C SER A 75 -1.44 2.54 21.44
N GLY A 76 -0.38 3.17 20.95
CA GLY A 76 0.20 4.38 21.50
C GLY A 76 0.18 5.58 20.55
N TRP A 77 -0.54 5.48 19.45
CA TRP A 77 -0.56 6.52 18.42
C TRP A 77 -1.82 7.39 18.52
N GLU A 78 -1.60 8.69 18.60
CA GLU A 78 -2.68 9.70 18.58
C GLU A 78 -2.72 10.39 17.22
N TRP A 79 -3.92 10.56 16.68
CA TRP A 79 -4.15 11.14 15.35
C TRP A 79 -5.16 12.29 15.36
#